data_2ebde994db64953f522d36ccd2f98fb7
#
_entry.id   2ebde994db64953f522d36ccd2f98fb7
#
_cell.length_a   1.000
_cell.length_b   1.000
_cell.length_c   1.000
_cell.angle_alpha   90.00
_cell.angle_beta   90.00
_cell.angle_gamma   90.00
#
_symmetry.space_group_name_H-M   'P 1'
#
loop_
_entity.id
_entity.type
_entity.pdbx_description
1 polymer ?
#
loop_
_entity_poly.entity_id
_entity_poly.type
_entity_poly.pdbx_seq_one_letter_code
_entity_poly.pdbx_strand_id
1 'polypeptide(L)'
;MELPPDAIPTPMPTVIDANDFTPRLLALLSNSLVWRESQVLRRRFGLGTNDWRVISAIAIRPGITASEISEFIVVNKAIVSKSVGVLGDRRLIVQVEDTGRSRQLFLTPAGAEMHDAMLPISMRGQEIILADLSPEEVDRLNALLRRLLSRVRELQAEDTLEDLRGPGPV
;
A
#
# COMPACT_ATOMS: atom_id res chain seq x y z
N MET A 1 -37.76 9.21 11.11
CA MET A 1 -37.23 8.06 10.32
C MET A 1 -37.47 6.82 11.16
N GLU A 2 -38.38 5.97 10.72
CA GLU A 2 -38.73 4.72 11.42
C GLU A 2 -37.70 3.66 11.06
N LEU A 3 -37.09 3.03 12.06
CA LEU A 3 -36.08 2.00 11.84
C LEU A 3 -36.77 0.69 11.43
N PRO A 4 -36.12 -0.13 10.57
CA PRO A 4 -36.58 -1.49 10.32
C PRO A 4 -36.71 -2.30 11.62
N PRO A 5 -37.69 -3.24 11.72
CA PRO A 5 -37.97 -3.96 12.98
C PRO A 5 -36.80 -4.85 13.47
N ASP A 6 -35.89 -5.19 12.59
CA ASP A 6 -34.69 -6.01 12.85
C ASP A 6 -33.42 -5.15 13.07
N ALA A 7 -33.53 -3.82 13.05
CA ALA A 7 -32.41 -2.93 13.30
C ALA A 7 -32.05 -2.88 14.78
N ILE A 8 -30.75 -2.96 15.10
CA ILE A 8 -30.20 -2.77 16.45
C ILE A 8 -29.71 -1.30 16.57
N PRO A 9 -30.49 -0.41 17.23
CA PRO A 9 -30.16 1.01 17.28
C PRO A 9 -29.15 1.39 18.37
N THR A 10 -28.70 0.45 19.16
CA THR A 10 -27.74 0.67 20.27
C THR A 10 -26.39 0.03 19.96
N PRO A 11 -25.28 0.58 20.46
CA PRO A 11 -23.99 -0.06 20.36
C PRO A 11 -23.99 -1.49 20.93
N MET A 12 -23.22 -2.37 20.29
CA MET A 12 -23.03 -3.73 20.82
C MET A 12 -22.31 -3.67 22.18
N PRO A 13 -22.57 -4.64 23.09
CA PRO A 13 -21.98 -4.66 24.43
C PRO A 13 -20.46 -4.86 24.42
N THR A 14 -19.93 -5.49 23.38
CA THR A 14 -18.49 -5.68 23.20
C THR A 14 -18.05 -5.07 21.88
N VAL A 15 -17.21 -4.04 21.93
CA VAL A 15 -16.66 -3.34 20.76
C VAL A 15 -15.16 -3.06 21.00
N ILE A 16 -14.43 -2.83 19.93
CA ILE A 16 -13.05 -2.33 20.02
C ILE A 16 -13.06 -0.88 20.53
N ASP A 17 -12.05 -0.52 21.32
CA ASP A 17 -11.80 0.91 21.60
C ASP A 17 -11.35 1.61 20.33
N ALA A 18 -12.22 2.48 19.82
CA ALA A 18 -11.98 3.17 18.57
C ALA A 18 -10.79 4.13 18.63
N ASN A 19 -10.37 4.56 19.81
CA ASN A 19 -9.29 5.54 20.01
C ASN A 19 -7.95 4.89 20.35
N ASP A 20 -7.94 3.64 20.83
CA ASP A 20 -6.73 2.94 21.29
C ASP A 20 -6.50 1.59 20.58
N PHE A 21 -7.21 1.31 19.50
CA PHE A 21 -6.99 0.11 18.71
C PHE A 21 -5.98 0.38 17.58
N THR A 22 -4.73 -0.02 17.80
CA THR A 22 -3.60 0.20 16.86
C THR A 22 -3.90 -0.14 15.41
N PRO A 23 -4.50 -1.30 15.04
CA PRO A 23 -4.81 -1.61 13.65
C PRO A 23 -5.74 -0.58 13.00
N ARG A 24 -6.73 -0.07 13.74
CA ARG A 24 -7.62 0.97 13.24
C ARG A 24 -6.90 2.29 13.02
N LEU A 25 -6.02 2.70 13.95
CA LEU A 25 -5.24 3.94 13.81
C LEU A 25 -4.34 3.89 12.59
N LEU A 26 -3.65 2.77 12.38
CA LEU A 26 -2.82 2.54 11.19
C LEU A 26 -3.65 2.57 9.90
N ALA A 27 -4.82 1.92 9.90
CA ALA A 27 -5.71 1.90 8.74
C ALA A 27 -6.23 3.31 8.39
N LEU A 28 -6.67 4.09 9.38
CA LEU A 28 -7.16 5.46 9.17
C LEU A 28 -6.07 6.36 8.59
N LEU A 29 -4.87 6.28 9.15
CA LEU A 29 -3.72 7.05 8.68
C LEU A 29 -3.36 6.67 7.25
N SER A 30 -3.20 5.38 6.99
CA SER A 30 -2.87 4.86 5.65
C SER A 30 -3.93 5.24 4.62
N ASN A 31 -5.22 5.04 4.93
CA ASN A 31 -6.31 5.37 4.02
C ASN A 31 -6.37 6.86 3.70
N SER A 32 -6.15 7.74 4.69
CA SER A 32 -6.15 9.20 4.51
C SER A 32 -5.01 9.64 3.59
N LEU A 33 -3.81 9.09 3.78
CA LEU A 33 -2.65 9.35 2.93
C LEU A 33 -2.87 8.88 1.49
N VAL A 34 -3.31 7.64 1.32
CA VAL A 34 -3.61 7.03 0.01
C VAL A 34 -4.69 7.80 -0.73
N TRP A 35 -5.78 8.19 -0.04
CA TRP A 35 -6.86 8.95 -0.65
C TRP A 35 -6.37 10.30 -1.16
N ARG A 36 -5.67 11.09 -0.32
CA ARG A 36 -5.10 12.38 -0.70
C ARG A 36 -4.13 12.25 -1.89
N GLU A 37 -3.18 11.34 -1.79
CA GLU A 37 -2.18 11.08 -2.82
C GLU A 37 -2.85 10.70 -4.14
N SER A 38 -3.79 9.75 -4.12
CA SER A 38 -4.52 9.31 -5.31
C SER A 38 -5.26 10.45 -6.00
N GLN A 39 -5.89 11.36 -5.26
CA GLN A 39 -6.58 12.52 -5.82
C GLN A 39 -5.62 13.45 -6.56
N VAL A 40 -4.46 13.74 -5.99
CA VAL A 40 -3.46 14.63 -6.59
C VAL A 40 -2.82 13.99 -7.81
N LEU A 41 -2.40 12.72 -7.69
CA LEU A 41 -1.76 11.97 -8.78
C LEU A 41 -2.69 11.83 -10.00
N ARG A 42 -3.96 11.47 -9.79
CA ARG A 42 -4.94 11.35 -10.87
C ARG A 42 -5.18 12.67 -11.60
N ARG A 43 -5.31 13.78 -10.86
CA ARG A 43 -5.54 15.09 -11.46
C ARG A 43 -4.34 15.60 -12.26
N ARG A 44 -3.13 15.36 -11.76
CA ARG A 44 -1.90 15.90 -12.40
C ARG A 44 -1.36 15.01 -13.51
N PHE A 45 -1.40 13.70 -13.32
CA PHE A 45 -0.71 12.73 -14.17
C PHE A 45 -1.62 11.67 -14.79
N GLY A 46 -2.89 11.58 -14.37
CA GLY A 46 -3.80 10.51 -14.76
C GLY A 46 -3.35 9.13 -14.27
N LEU A 47 -2.51 9.08 -13.24
CA LEU A 47 -2.00 7.87 -12.58
C LEU A 47 -2.54 7.80 -11.16
N GLY A 48 -2.71 6.58 -10.63
CA GLY A 48 -3.17 6.37 -9.26
C GLY A 48 -2.01 6.03 -8.31
N THR A 49 -2.32 5.91 -7.02
CA THR A 49 -1.34 5.54 -5.98
C THR A 49 -0.68 4.19 -6.25
N ASN A 50 -1.39 3.21 -6.81
CA ASN A 50 -0.77 1.92 -7.13
C ASN A 50 0.24 2.03 -8.26
N ASP A 51 -0.03 2.88 -9.27
CA ASP A 51 0.92 3.15 -10.35
C ASP A 51 2.17 3.84 -9.80
N TRP A 52 2.01 4.80 -8.90
CA TRP A 52 3.10 5.44 -8.16
C TRP A 52 3.94 4.43 -7.37
N ARG A 53 3.28 3.55 -6.59
CA ARG A 53 3.98 2.52 -5.81
C ARG A 53 4.81 1.58 -6.69
N VAL A 54 4.31 1.21 -7.87
CA VAL A 54 5.05 0.39 -8.84
C VAL A 54 6.25 1.17 -9.40
N ILE A 55 6.08 2.42 -9.84
CA ILE A 55 7.19 3.28 -10.29
C ILE A 55 8.26 3.40 -9.19
N SER A 56 7.84 3.71 -7.96
CA SER A 56 8.73 3.85 -6.81
C SER A 56 9.48 2.55 -6.49
N ALA A 57 8.81 1.39 -6.55
CA ALA A 57 9.45 0.10 -6.33
C ALA A 57 10.53 -0.20 -7.38
N ILE A 58 10.25 0.10 -8.66
CA ILE A 58 11.22 -0.06 -9.75
C ILE A 58 12.40 0.93 -9.59
N ALA A 59 12.14 2.17 -9.16
CA ALA A 59 13.17 3.15 -8.91
C ALA A 59 14.13 2.71 -7.78
N ILE A 60 13.58 2.08 -6.73
CA ILE A 60 14.36 1.56 -5.58
C ILE A 60 15.15 0.28 -5.97
N ARG A 61 14.55 -0.58 -6.81
CA ARG A 61 15.12 -1.87 -7.22
C ARG A 61 14.95 -2.08 -8.73
N PRO A 62 15.82 -1.50 -9.56
CA PRO A 62 15.79 -1.76 -11.01
C PRO A 62 15.95 -3.26 -11.30
N GLY A 63 15.11 -3.79 -12.19
CA GLY A 63 15.07 -5.21 -12.51
C GLY A 63 14.12 -6.04 -11.62
N ILE A 64 13.41 -5.41 -10.67
CA ILE A 64 12.40 -6.09 -9.85
C ILE A 64 11.26 -6.65 -10.73
N THR A 65 10.81 -7.85 -10.43
CA THR A 65 9.67 -8.49 -11.12
C THR A 65 8.33 -8.05 -10.54
N ALA A 66 7.23 -8.21 -11.28
CA ALA A 66 5.88 -7.89 -10.79
C ALA A 66 5.49 -8.69 -9.52
N SER A 67 5.96 -9.92 -9.39
CA SER A 67 5.73 -10.75 -8.20
C SER A 67 6.45 -10.18 -6.98
N GLU A 68 7.74 -9.83 -7.14
CA GLU A 68 8.52 -9.20 -6.06
C GLU A 68 7.99 -7.82 -5.68
N ILE A 69 7.44 -7.03 -6.63
CA ILE A 69 6.74 -5.77 -6.32
C ILE A 69 5.53 -6.06 -5.44
N SER A 70 4.71 -7.06 -5.78
CA SER A 70 3.53 -7.45 -5.00
C SER A 70 3.89 -7.74 -3.53
N GLU A 71 4.98 -8.46 -3.31
CA GLU A 71 5.51 -8.77 -1.98
C GLU A 71 6.10 -7.52 -1.29
N PHE A 72 6.86 -6.71 -2.03
CA PHE A 72 7.55 -5.53 -1.51
C PHE A 72 6.60 -4.44 -1.02
N ILE A 73 5.50 -4.19 -1.76
CA ILE A 73 4.50 -3.17 -1.40
C ILE A 73 3.27 -3.75 -0.69
N VAL A 74 3.23 -5.06 -0.46
CA VAL A 74 2.12 -5.81 0.18
C VAL A 74 0.78 -5.52 -0.49
N VAL A 75 0.73 -5.70 -1.82
CA VAL A 75 -0.46 -5.46 -2.66
C VAL A 75 -0.72 -6.67 -3.55
N ASN A 76 -1.99 -6.99 -3.79
CA ASN A 76 -2.41 -8.12 -4.62
C ASN A 76 -1.77 -8.09 -6.02
N LYS A 77 -1.33 -9.26 -6.50
CA LYS A 77 -0.68 -9.44 -7.82
C LYS A 77 -1.50 -8.88 -8.99
N ALA A 78 -2.83 -9.00 -8.94
CA ALA A 78 -3.70 -8.47 -9.99
C ALA A 78 -3.65 -6.93 -10.08
N ILE A 79 -3.54 -6.25 -8.93
CA ILE A 79 -3.41 -4.79 -8.87
C ILE A 79 -2.05 -4.36 -9.45
N VAL A 80 -0.97 -5.06 -9.07
CA VAL A 80 0.38 -4.79 -9.61
C VAL A 80 0.41 -5.01 -11.12
N SER A 81 -0.14 -6.13 -11.60
CA SER A 81 -0.21 -6.46 -13.04
C SER A 81 -0.96 -5.38 -13.83
N LYS A 82 -2.09 -4.87 -13.28
CA LYS A 82 -2.84 -3.77 -13.89
C LYS A 82 -1.98 -2.50 -13.99
N SER A 83 -1.29 -2.12 -12.93
CA SER A 83 -0.41 -0.95 -12.93
C SER A 83 0.77 -1.11 -13.88
N VAL A 84 1.39 -2.30 -13.94
CA VAL A 84 2.45 -2.63 -14.91
C VAL A 84 1.95 -2.46 -16.35
N GLY A 85 0.72 -2.92 -16.66
CA GLY A 85 0.08 -2.69 -17.95
C GLY A 85 -0.08 -1.21 -18.28
N VAL A 86 -0.69 -0.43 -17.37
CA VAL A 86 -0.89 1.03 -17.54
C VAL A 86 0.43 1.76 -17.77
N LEU A 87 1.47 1.41 -17.02
CA LEU A 87 2.78 2.06 -17.12
C LEU A 87 3.52 1.66 -18.40
N GLY A 88 3.37 0.40 -18.82
CA GLY A 88 3.91 -0.09 -20.10
C GLY A 88 3.25 0.59 -21.29
N ASP A 89 1.91 0.70 -21.33
CA ASP A 89 1.17 1.38 -22.41
C ASP A 89 1.58 2.85 -22.53
N ARG A 90 1.94 3.49 -21.41
CA ARG A 90 2.46 4.85 -21.36
C ARG A 90 3.96 4.97 -21.65
N ARG A 91 4.64 3.84 -21.88
CA ARG A 91 6.09 3.78 -22.11
C ARG A 91 6.93 4.35 -20.96
N LEU A 92 6.41 4.28 -19.74
CA LEU A 92 7.13 4.73 -18.54
C LEU A 92 8.05 3.63 -17.98
N ILE A 93 7.77 2.38 -18.34
CA ILE A 93 8.57 1.22 -17.98
C ILE A 93 8.84 0.34 -19.21
N VAL A 94 9.90 -0.44 -19.14
CA VAL A 94 10.20 -1.54 -20.07
C VAL A 94 10.25 -2.84 -19.32
N GLN A 95 9.86 -3.93 -20.01
CA GLN A 95 9.94 -5.29 -19.52
C GLN A 95 11.02 -6.03 -20.32
N VAL A 96 11.98 -6.61 -19.62
CA VAL A 96 13.07 -7.40 -20.22
C VAL A 96 12.84 -8.85 -19.82
N GLU A 97 12.80 -9.75 -20.81
CA GLU A 97 12.74 -11.19 -20.55
C GLU A 97 14.10 -11.67 -20.02
N ASP A 98 14.10 -12.30 -18.87
CA ASP A 98 15.24 -13.03 -18.35
C ASP A 98 15.22 -14.49 -18.87
N THR A 99 16.31 -15.21 -18.71
CA THR A 99 16.46 -16.65 -19.08
C THR A 99 15.42 -17.57 -18.43
N GLY A 100 14.56 -17.03 -17.53
CA GLY A 100 13.39 -17.67 -16.92
C GLY A 100 12.07 -17.06 -17.40
N ARG A 101 10.94 -17.55 -16.85
CA ARG A 101 9.58 -17.06 -17.16
C ARG A 101 9.24 -15.70 -16.54
N SER A 102 10.14 -15.07 -15.79
CA SER A 102 9.92 -13.78 -15.12
C SER A 102 10.40 -12.62 -15.98
N ARG A 103 9.62 -11.54 -16.03
CA ARG A 103 10.00 -10.32 -16.72
C ARG A 103 10.53 -9.30 -15.73
N GLN A 104 11.75 -8.85 -15.95
CA GLN A 104 12.36 -7.78 -15.18
C GLN A 104 11.84 -6.41 -15.65
N LEU A 105 11.58 -5.52 -14.69
CA LEU A 105 11.00 -4.21 -14.92
C LEU A 105 12.03 -3.11 -14.69
N PHE A 106 12.10 -2.16 -15.62
CA PHE A 106 12.98 -1.00 -15.53
C PHE A 106 12.22 0.27 -15.90
N LEU A 107 12.58 1.40 -15.29
CA LEU A 107 12.09 2.70 -15.75
C LEU A 107 12.71 3.07 -17.10
N THR A 108 11.94 3.72 -17.95
CA THR A 108 12.47 4.47 -19.08
C THR A 108 12.94 5.85 -18.61
N PRO A 109 13.65 6.65 -19.43
CA PRO A 109 13.92 8.07 -19.12
C PRO A 109 12.63 8.84 -18.77
N ALA A 110 11.55 8.64 -19.54
CA ALA A 110 10.24 9.24 -19.25
C ALA A 110 9.63 8.72 -17.93
N GLY A 111 9.88 7.45 -17.57
CA GLY A 111 9.50 6.87 -16.28
C GLY A 111 10.25 7.49 -15.12
N ALA A 112 11.54 7.77 -15.28
CA ALA A 112 12.34 8.45 -14.27
C ALA A 112 11.88 9.91 -14.06
N GLU A 113 11.61 10.64 -15.14
CA GLU A 113 11.04 11.98 -15.07
C GLU A 113 9.67 11.98 -14.38
N MET A 114 8.82 10.97 -14.68
CA MET A 114 7.53 10.81 -14.03
C MET A 114 7.69 10.52 -12.53
N HIS A 115 8.64 9.65 -12.14
CA HIS A 115 8.96 9.38 -10.73
C HIS A 115 9.31 10.68 -10.01
N ASP A 116 10.23 11.48 -10.55
CA ASP A 116 10.69 12.72 -9.95
C ASP A 116 9.58 13.79 -9.84
N ALA A 117 8.65 13.79 -10.80
CA ALA A 117 7.47 14.67 -10.76
C ALA A 117 6.42 14.23 -9.71
N MET A 118 6.31 12.92 -9.43
CA MET A 118 5.35 12.36 -8.47
C MET A 118 5.88 12.32 -7.03
N LEU A 119 7.18 12.13 -6.83
CA LEU A 119 7.83 12.01 -5.52
C LEU A 119 7.48 13.15 -4.54
N PRO A 120 7.48 14.44 -4.93
CA PRO A 120 7.14 15.54 -4.02
C PRO A 120 5.73 15.45 -3.44
N ILE A 121 4.80 14.74 -4.09
CA ILE A 121 3.42 14.57 -3.60
C ILE A 121 3.41 13.65 -2.37
N SER A 122 4.15 12.53 -2.44
CA SER A 122 4.31 11.61 -1.31
C SER A 122 5.11 12.25 -0.18
N MET A 123 6.21 12.93 -0.49
CA MET A 123 7.02 13.66 0.49
C MET A 123 6.19 14.71 1.24
N ARG A 124 5.35 15.47 0.53
CA ARG A 124 4.45 16.43 1.16
C ARG A 124 3.42 15.77 2.08
N GLY A 125 2.95 14.56 1.74
CA GLY A 125 2.10 13.75 2.63
C GLY A 125 2.79 13.46 3.95
N GLN A 126 4.03 12.98 3.89
CA GLN A 126 4.86 12.71 5.06
C GLN A 126 5.09 13.95 5.91
N GLU A 127 5.48 15.08 5.31
CA GLU A 127 5.70 16.34 6.02
C GLU A 127 4.47 16.77 6.82
N ILE A 128 3.28 16.67 6.22
CA ILE A 128 2.03 17.09 6.87
C ILE A 128 1.71 16.23 8.08
N ILE A 129 1.81 14.90 7.97
CA ILE A 129 1.44 14.01 9.07
C ILE A 129 2.46 13.96 10.21
N LEU A 130 3.70 14.34 9.93
CA LEU A 130 4.79 14.35 10.92
C LEU A 130 5.10 15.75 11.46
N ALA A 131 4.32 16.77 11.08
CA ALA A 131 4.64 18.17 11.37
C ALA A 131 4.77 18.49 12.87
N ASP A 132 4.02 17.77 13.71
CA ASP A 132 4.01 18.00 15.17
C ASP A 132 4.95 17.06 15.94
N LEU A 133 5.75 16.25 15.22
CA LEU A 133 6.72 15.32 15.82
C LEU A 133 8.14 15.86 15.70
N SER A 134 8.93 15.70 16.77
CA SER A 134 10.37 15.93 16.72
C SER A 134 11.07 14.87 15.85
N PRO A 135 12.29 15.14 15.35
CA PRO A 135 13.08 14.13 14.61
C PRO A 135 13.26 12.82 15.39
N GLU A 136 13.48 12.89 16.70
CA GLU A 136 13.66 11.73 17.58
C GLU A 136 12.36 10.91 17.72
N GLU A 137 11.20 11.58 17.75
CA GLU A 137 9.89 10.91 17.76
C GLU A 137 9.61 10.22 16.44
N VAL A 138 9.96 10.85 15.30
CA VAL A 138 9.86 10.25 13.97
C VAL A 138 10.75 9.01 13.86
N ASP A 139 11.99 9.06 14.34
CA ASP A 139 12.90 7.92 14.34
C ASP A 139 12.37 6.77 15.19
N ARG A 140 11.82 7.09 16.38
CA ARG A 140 11.20 6.11 17.27
C ARG A 140 9.96 5.48 16.64
N LEU A 141 9.09 6.29 16.02
CA LEU A 141 7.91 5.81 15.29
C LEU A 141 8.31 4.85 14.18
N ASN A 142 9.29 5.23 13.34
CA ASN A 142 9.78 4.40 12.26
C ASN A 142 10.40 3.09 12.77
N ALA A 143 11.10 3.12 13.91
CA ALA A 143 11.64 1.91 14.54
C ALA A 143 10.52 0.97 15.01
N LEU A 144 9.45 1.50 15.62
CA LEU A 144 8.29 0.71 16.04
C LEU A 144 7.56 0.11 14.84
N LEU A 145 7.31 0.89 13.79
CA LEU A 145 6.68 0.42 12.55
C LEU A 145 7.47 -0.71 11.90
N ARG A 146 8.81 -0.60 11.83
CA ARG A 146 9.67 -1.69 11.31
C ARG A 146 9.54 -2.98 12.14
N ARG A 147 9.44 -2.86 13.47
CA ARG A 147 9.20 -4.03 14.36
C ARG A 147 7.83 -4.65 14.13
N LEU A 148 6.78 -3.85 13.92
CA LEU A 148 5.46 -4.38 13.55
C LEU A 148 5.48 -5.07 12.18
N LEU A 149 6.12 -4.45 11.19
CA LEU A 149 6.24 -5.02 9.85
C LEU A 149 6.99 -6.36 9.84
N SER A 150 7.94 -6.59 10.74
CA SER A 150 8.62 -7.90 10.85
C SER A 150 7.69 -9.05 11.25
N ARG A 151 6.53 -8.75 11.87
CA ARG A 151 5.50 -9.73 12.27
C ARG A 151 4.45 -10.02 11.21
N VAL A 152 4.42 -9.27 10.11
CA VAL A 152 3.41 -9.44 9.04
C VAL A 152 3.44 -10.86 8.45
N ARG A 153 4.63 -11.47 8.35
CA ARG A 153 4.77 -12.86 7.86
C ARG A 153 4.10 -13.88 8.78
N GLU A 154 4.13 -13.65 10.10
CA GLU A 154 3.46 -14.52 11.08
C GLU A 154 1.94 -14.42 10.92
N LEU A 155 1.43 -13.18 10.76
CA LEU A 155 0.01 -12.95 10.52
C LEU A 155 -0.48 -13.68 9.27
N GLN A 156 0.26 -13.60 8.16
CA GLN A 156 -0.07 -14.29 6.91
C GLN A 156 0.02 -15.83 7.03
N ALA A 157 0.92 -16.32 7.87
CA ALA A 157 1.06 -17.77 8.11
C ALA A 157 -0.10 -18.32 8.94
N GLU A 158 -0.64 -17.56 9.89
CA GLU A 158 -1.82 -17.94 10.68
C GLU A 158 -3.06 -18.03 9.79
N ASP A 159 -3.30 -17.04 8.93
CA ASP A 159 -4.41 -17.06 7.95
C ASP A 159 -4.38 -18.32 7.09
N THR A 160 -3.20 -18.72 6.62
CA THR A 160 -3.02 -19.94 5.83
C THR A 160 -3.33 -21.22 6.62
N LEU A 161 -3.02 -21.25 7.91
CA LEU A 161 -3.30 -22.40 8.79
C LEU A 161 -4.79 -22.49 9.16
N GLU A 162 -5.50 -21.38 9.28
CA GLU A 162 -6.95 -21.35 9.52
C GLU A 162 -7.71 -21.83 8.27
N ASP A 163 -7.32 -21.38 7.08
CA ASP A 163 -7.89 -21.84 5.80
C ASP A 163 -7.75 -23.37 5.62
N LEU A 164 -6.64 -23.96 6.09
CA LEU A 164 -6.41 -25.41 6.05
C LEU A 164 -7.24 -26.20 7.08
N ARG A 165 -7.70 -25.56 8.14
CA ARG A 165 -8.50 -26.22 9.18
C ARG A 165 -9.99 -26.29 8.86
N GLY A 166 -10.45 -25.56 7.84
CA GLY A 166 -11.86 -25.46 7.46
C GLY A 166 -12.73 -24.72 8.49
N PRO A 167 -13.97 -24.36 8.16
CA PRO A 167 -14.89 -23.77 9.11
C PRO A 167 -15.14 -24.76 10.24
N GLY A 168 -14.84 -24.35 11.48
CA GLY A 168 -15.18 -25.11 12.67
C GLY A 168 -16.68 -25.43 12.72
N PRO A 169 -17.10 -26.46 13.46
CA PRO A 169 -18.52 -26.81 13.56
C PRO A 169 -19.29 -25.63 14.15
N VAL A 170 -20.38 -25.25 13.43
CA VAL A 170 -21.37 -24.25 13.84
C VAL A 170 -22.19 -24.79 15.01
#